data_fc74cdd22b939236e7fb240704a68b7b
#
_entry.id   fc74cdd22b939236e7fb240704a68b7b
#
_cell.length_a   1.000
_cell.length_b   1.000
_cell.length_c   1.000
_cell.angle_alpha   90.00
_cell.angle_beta   90.00
_cell.angle_gamma   90.00
#
_symmetry.space_group_name_H-M   'P 1'
#
loop_
_entity.id
_entity.type
_entity.pdbx_description
1 polymer ?
#
loop_
_entity_poly.entity_id
_entity_poly.type
_entity_poly.pdbx_seq_one_letter_code
_entity_poly.pdbx_strand_id
1 'polypeptide(L)'
;MKLFANIATVATRLLPPATGEGRDGGDASCEVPPIPTFPRKRGKGLFRAAFAFAALFIALICLRALPQAPLASQSQYSSAVYAADGTLLRLTTAPDQQYRLWTPYVLIAPKVAEAVLQYEDRWYWWHPGVNPAALIRSAKATFSGERRQGGSTISMQLARKIYDIDSRSIVGKLQQIAAAFWLEARYSKRDILEAYLNFAPYGGNIEGVGAASLVYFQKRAADLTLPEALTLAVIPQNPAARGGARAGTPALNEARSRMAAIWLDRHPQDEPIGARHAPAMKSAAALPFRAPHLANQLLREGRGEIFASIEPKMQATLERTIARRIERERNSGIRNASAILIDSQTMQVKALVGSANFHDQDIDGQVNGVLARRSPGSTLKPFIYALAFDQGVLHPMTVLKDAPTAFGPFSPENFDGRFIGPITAQDALTRSRNVPAVQVATRLTRPN
;
A
#
# COMPACT_ATOMS: atom_id res chain seq x y z
N MET A 1 23.64 -2.52 -28.33
CA MET A 1 24.20 -2.51 -29.70
C MET A 1 24.78 -3.89 -29.97
N LYS A 2 23.93 -4.87 -30.36
CA LYS A 2 24.24 -6.21 -30.87
C LYS A 2 22.93 -7.01 -30.89
N LEU A 3 21.99 -6.67 -31.79
CA LEU A 3 20.83 -7.50 -32.12
C LEU A 3 20.15 -7.05 -33.43
N PHE A 4 20.94 -6.69 -34.46
CA PHE A 4 20.45 -6.46 -35.81
C PHE A 4 21.51 -6.92 -36.81
N ALA A 5 21.76 -8.21 -36.85
CA ALA A 5 22.54 -8.85 -37.93
C ALA A 5 22.16 -10.34 -37.98
N ASN A 6 21.05 -10.66 -38.63
CA ASN A 6 20.75 -12.01 -39.15
C ASN A 6 19.34 -12.06 -39.78
N ILE A 7 19.07 -11.26 -40.82
CA ILE A 7 17.99 -11.54 -41.79
C ILE A 7 18.46 -10.96 -43.14
N ALA A 8 19.43 -11.61 -43.74
CA ALA A 8 19.79 -11.38 -45.16
C ALA A 8 20.68 -12.51 -45.67
N THR A 9 20.21 -13.76 -45.62
CA THR A 9 20.88 -14.83 -46.36
C THR A 9 19.96 -16.06 -46.43
N VAL A 10 18.85 -15.96 -47.14
CA VAL A 10 18.11 -17.13 -47.70
C VAL A 10 17.22 -16.62 -48.86
N ALA A 11 17.79 -16.32 -49.99
CA ALA A 11 17.06 -16.18 -51.26
C ALA A 11 18.04 -16.18 -52.45
N THR A 12 18.87 -17.21 -52.56
CA THR A 12 19.61 -17.47 -53.81
C THR A 12 19.96 -18.94 -53.87
N ARG A 13 18.99 -19.73 -54.31
CA ARG A 13 19.21 -21.06 -54.92
C ARG A 13 17.84 -21.59 -55.36
N LEU A 14 17.64 -21.58 -56.66
CA LEU A 14 16.95 -22.61 -57.47
C LEU A 14 16.45 -21.99 -58.79
N LEU A 15 17.34 -21.95 -59.78
CA LEU A 15 16.99 -22.01 -61.19
C LEU A 15 18.04 -22.91 -61.87
N PRO A 16 17.68 -23.99 -62.53
CA PRO A 16 18.59 -24.77 -63.38
C PRO A 16 18.74 -24.10 -64.74
N PRO A 17 19.85 -24.36 -65.46
CA PRO A 17 20.14 -23.73 -66.75
C PRO A 17 19.37 -24.42 -67.93
N ALA A 18 18.91 -23.56 -68.83
CA ALA A 18 18.38 -23.99 -70.13
C ALA A 18 19.56 -24.34 -71.09
N THR A 19 19.57 -25.54 -71.59
CA THR A 19 20.34 -25.98 -72.79
C THR A 19 19.41 -26.14 -73.97
N GLY A 20 19.86 -25.66 -75.07
CA GLY A 20 19.29 -25.27 -76.31
C GLY A 20 19.00 -26.27 -77.34
N GLU A 21 18.88 -25.78 -78.60
CA GLU A 21 18.86 -26.33 -79.91
C GLU A 21 17.47 -26.86 -80.39
N GLY A 22 16.80 -26.17 -81.31
CA GLY A 22 17.07 -26.19 -82.73
C GLY A 22 15.86 -26.57 -83.57
N ARG A 23 15.56 -25.78 -84.57
CA ARG A 23 14.98 -26.10 -85.89
C ARG A 23 13.47 -26.01 -86.13
N ASP A 24 13.25 -25.11 -87.07
CA ASP A 24 12.44 -25.11 -88.30
C ASP A 24 10.89 -25.22 -88.24
N GLY A 25 10.31 -24.18 -88.86
CA GLY A 25 9.38 -24.25 -89.96
C GLY A 25 7.88 -24.39 -89.62
N GLY A 26 7.11 -23.42 -89.96
CA GLY A 26 5.67 -23.60 -90.15
C GLY A 26 4.82 -22.35 -89.82
N ASP A 27 4.52 -21.60 -90.88
CA ASP A 27 3.47 -20.56 -90.86
C ASP A 27 2.15 -21.17 -90.41
N ALA A 28 1.61 -20.67 -89.34
CA ALA A 28 0.19 -20.76 -88.98
C ALA A 28 -0.20 -19.52 -88.18
N SER A 29 -0.94 -18.67 -88.82
CA SER A 29 -1.62 -17.54 -88.24
C SER A 29 -2.57 -18.00 -87.14
N CYS A 30 -2.12 -17.89 -85.89
CA CYS A 30 -2.98 -18.04 -84.71
C CYS A 30 -3.39 -16.68 -84.24
N GLU A 31 -4.67 -16.38 -84.35
CA GLU A 31 -5.31 -15.25 -83.62
C GLU A 31 -5.12 -15.44 -82.12
N VAL A 32 -4.39 -14.54 -81.51
CA VAL A 32 -4.25 -14.50 -80.05
C VAL A 32 -5.53 -13.90 -79.42
N PRO A 33 -6.25 -14.65 -78.58
CA PRO A 33 -7.42 -14.07 -77.94
C PRO A 33 -6.97 -12.96 -77.00
N PRO A 34 -7.77 -11.86 -76.80
CA PRO A 34 -7.40 -10.75 -76.01
C PRO A 34 -7.25 -11.15 -74.52
N ILE A 35 -6.08 -10.83 -73.95
CA ILE A 35 -5.79 -11.04 -72.53
C ILE A 35 -6.82 -10.29 -71.72
N PRO A 36 -7.53 -10.92 -70.76
CA PRO A 36 -8.49 -10.21 -69.93
C PRO A 36 -7.75 -9.18 -69.05
N THR A 37 -8.00 -7.91 -69.32
CA THR A 37 -7.54 -6.80 -68.45
C THR A 37 -8.24 -6.91 -67.13
N PHE A 38 -7.52 -7.36 -66.08
CA PHE A 38 -7.97 -7.32 -64.70
C PHE A 38 -8.19 -5.84 -64.26
N PRO A 39 -9.29 -5.52 -63.64
CA PRO A 39 -9.57 -4.15 -63.23
C PRO A 39 -8.59 -3.68 -62.12
N ARG A 40 -7.69 -2.82 -62.48
CA ARG A 40 -6.60 -2.23 -61.68
C ARG A 40 -7.09 -1.19 -60.64
N LYS A 41 -8.29 -1.31 -60.07
CA LYS A 41 -8.89 -0.29 -59.17
C LYS A 41 -9.01 -0.65 -57.70
N ARG A 42 -8.62 -1.85 -57.25
CA ARG A 42 -8.77 -2.27 -55.84
C ARG A 42 -7.53 -2.00 -54.91
N GLY A 43 -6.36 -1.69 -55.44
CA GLY A 43 -5.15 -1.52 -54.63
C GLY A 43 -5.04 -0.20 -53.84
N LYS A 44 -5.55 0.92 -54.42
CA LYS A 44 -5.36 2.24 -53.80
C LYS A 44 -6.16 2.45 -52.49
N GLY A 45 -7.26 1.77 -52.31
CA GLY A 45 -8.08 1.84 -51.06
C GLY A 45 -7.41 1.09 -49.92
N LEU A 46 -6.84 -0.10 -50.19
CA LEU A 46 -6.18 -0.91 -49.19
C LEU A 46 -4.90 -0.24 -48.66
N PHE A 47 -4.09 0.37 -49.56
CA PHE A 47 -2.90 1.14 -49.19
C PHE A 47 -3.23 2.39 -48.36
N ARG A 48 -4.30 3.10 -48.72
CA ARG A 48 -4.76 4.27 -47.94
C ARG A 48 -5.25 3.85 -46.52
N ALA A 49 -5.99 2.76 -46.43
CA ALA A 49 -6.44 2.23 -45.13
C ALA A 49 -5.25 1.73 -44.27
N ALA A 50 -4.30 1.03 -44.87
CA ALA A 50 -3.10 0.56 -44.16
C ALA A 50 -2.23 1.74 -43.69
N PHE A 51 -2.06 2.78 -44.51
CA PHE A 51 -1.34 3.99 -44.11
C PHE A 51 -2.05 4.77 -42.99
N ALA A 52 -3.38 4.92 -43.07
CA ALA A 52 -4.17 5.56 -42.01
C ALA A 52 -4.08 4.77 -40.69
N PHE A 53 -4.09 3.44 -40.75
CA PHE A 53 -3.93 2.57 -39.58
C PHE A 53 -2.53 2.70 -38.97
N ALA A 54 -1.48 2.70 -39.81
CA ALA A 54 -0.10 2.91 -39.35
C ALA A 54 0.10 4.29 -38.73
N ALA A 55 -0.44 5.35 -39.33
CA ALA A 55 -0.41 6.71 -38.81
C ALA A 55 -1.12 6.82 -37.46
N LEU A 56 -2.30 6.21 -37.32
CA LEU A 56 -3.03 6.15 -36.07
C LEU A 56 -2.24 5.39 -34.99
N PHE A 57 -1.64 4.27 -35.36
CA PHE A 57 -0.83 3.46 -34.45
C PHE A 57 0.41 4.22 -33.95
N ILE A 58 1.11 4.91 -34.88
CA ILE A 58 2.24 5.78 -34.51
C ILE A 58 1.79 6.93 -33.63
N ALA A 59 0.66 7.58 -33.92
CA ALA A 59 0.10 8.65 -33.11
C ALA A 59 -0.22 8.18 -31.68
N LEU A 60 -0.77 6.97 -31.52
CA LEU A 60 -1.03 6.36 -30.22
C LEU A 60 0.26 6.05 -29.46
N ILE A 61 1.31 5.56 -30.13
CA ILE A 61 2.62 5.35 -29.50
C ILE A 61 3.21 6.67 -29.04
N CYS A 62 3.21 7.71 -29.90
CA CYS A 62 3.68 9.04 -29.53
C CYS A 62 2.88 9.62 -28.36
N LEU A 63 1.55 9.48 -28.36
CA LEU A 63 0.70 9.94 -27.28
C LEU A 63 1.01 9.26 -25.94
N ARG A 64 1.31 7.95 -25.95
CA ARG A 64 1.74 7.20 -24.75
C ARG A 64 3.14 7.54 -24.28
N ALA A 65 4.03 7.93 -25.20
CA ALA A 65 5.41 8.32 -24.89
C ALA A 65 5.49 9.72 -24.26
N LEU A 66 4.45 10.56 -24.40
CA LEU A 66 4.42 11.86 -23.76
C LEU A 66 4.36 11.69 -22.23
N PRO A 67 5.10 12.52 -21.46
CA PRO A 67 5.03 12.51 -20.01
C PRO A 67 3.60 12.63 -19.51
N GLN A 68 3.22 11.79 -18.56
CA GLN A 68 1.89 11.79 -17.95
C GLN A 68 2.00 11.61 -16.44
N ALA A 69 1.12 12.30 -15.71
CA ALA A 69 1.04 12.13 -14.27
C ALA A 69 0.54 10.71 -13.94
N PRO A 70 1.15 10.01 -12.97
CA PRO A 70 0.61 8.73 -12.50
C PRO A 70 -0.84 8.87 -12.05
N LEU A 71 -1.69 7.88 -12.35
CA LEU A 71 -3.10 7.90 -11.91
C LEU A 71 -3.22 7.96 -10.37
N ALA A 72 -2.23 7.46 -9.65
CA ALA A 72 -2.12 7.60 -8.21
C ALA A 72 -2.08 9.05 -7.72
N SER A 73 -1.57 10.00 -8.52
CA SER A 73 -1.50 11.41 -8.10
C SER A 73 -2.85 12.15 -8.12
N GLN A 74 -3.91 11.49 -8.58
CA GLN A 74 -5.25 12.10 -8.71
C GLN A 74 -6.01 12.22 -7.38
N SER A 75 -5.45 11.71 -6.27
CA SER A 75 -6.13 11.73 -4.98
C SER A 75 -5.15 11.81 -3.81
N GLN A 76 -5.69 12.08 -2.63
CA GLN A 76 -4.96 12.02 -1.38
C GLN A 76 -5.21 10.67 -0.70
N TYR A 77 -4.21 10.17 0.03
CA TYR A 77 -4.23 8.83 0.59
C TYR A 77 -4.15 8.82 2.10
N SER A 78 -4.70 7.77 2.67
CA SER A 78 -4.53 7.34 4.05
C SER A 78 -3.09 6.94 4.33
N SER A 79 -2.74 6.88 5.63
CA SER A 79 -1.48 6.27 6.05
C SER A 79 -1.77 5.06 6.95
N ALA A 80 -0.98 4.01 6.79
CA ALA A 80 -1.06 2.79 7.56
C ALA A 80 0.28 2.52 8.25
N VAL A 81 0.26 2.17 9.53
CA VAL A 81 1.44 1.78 10.29
C VAL A 81 1.34 0.30 10.60
N TYR A 82 2.37 -0.43 10.24
CA TYR A 82 2.49 -1.88 10.47
C TYR A 82 3.62 -2.18 11.47
N ALA A 83 3.46 -3.25 12.22
CA ALA A 83 4.49 -3.84 13.05
C ALA A 83 5.50 -4.65 12.18
N ALA A 84 6.56 -5.13 12.79
CA ALA A 84 7.61 -5.90 12.12
C ALA A 84 7.09 -7.20 11.45
N ASP A 85 6.05 -7.80 11.99
CA ASP A 85 5.40 -9.01 11.45
C ASP A 85 4.30 -8.71 10.41
N GLY A 86 4.12 -7.44 10.02
CA GLY A 86 3.06 -7.00 9.11
C GLY A 86 1.69 -6.79 9.76
N THR A 87 1.55 -6.97 11.07
CA THR A 87 0.30 -6.68 11.79
C THR A 87 -0.01 -5.18 11.72
N LEU A 88 -1.24 -4.83 11.35
CA LEU A 88 -1.69 -3.43 11.33
C LEU A 88 -1.74 -2.86 12.77
N LEU A 89 -1.05 -1.75 12.99
CA LEU A 89 -1.09 -0.99 14.25
C LEU A 89 -2.09 0.16 14.18
N ARG A 90 -2.13 0.86 13.05
CA ARG A 90 -2.97 2.04 12.82
C ARG A 90 -3.29 2.21 11.35
N LEU A 91 -4.52 2.61 11.03
CA LEU A 91 -4.93 3.15 9.74
C LEU A 91 -5.61 4.49 9.98
N THR A 92 -5.19 5.54 9.27
CA THR A 92 -5.83 6.87 9.32
C THR A 92 -6.70 7.08 8.09
N THR A 93 -7.61 8.05 8.16
CA THR A 93 -8.28 8.57 6.96
C THR A 93 -7.37 9.50 6.17
N ALA A 94 -7.63 9.66 4.88
CA ALA A 94 -7.11 10.74 4.07
C ALA A 94 -7.73 12.09 4.54
N PRO A 95 -7.20 13.26 4.11
CA PRO A 95 -7.73 14.57 4.50
C PRO A 95 -9.21 14.79 4.18
N ASP A 96 -9.74 14.13 3.15
CA ASP A 96 -11.15 14.13 2.75
C ASP A 96 -12.01 13.11 3.54
N GLN A 97 -11.50 12.61 4.66
CA GLN A 97 -12.15 11.64 5.56
C GLN A 97 -12.43 10.27 4.91
N GLN A 98 -11.82 9.96 3.78
CA GLN A 98 -11.90 8.65 3.15
C GLN A 98 -10.78 7.73 3.64
N TYR A 99 -11.08 6.46 3.84
CA TYR A 99 -10.07 5.41 3.93
C TYR A 99 -9.66 5.05 2.50
N ARG A 100 -8.49 5.48 2.07
CA ARG A 100 -7.95 5.25 0.71
C ARG A 100 -6.46 4.99 0.81
N LEU A 101 -6.04 3.76 0.57
CA LEU A 101 -4.64 3.35 0.59
C LEU A 101 -4.27 2.83 -0.80
N TRP A 102 -3.37 3.55 -1.50
CA TRP A 102 -2.92 3.08 -2.81
C TRP A 102 -2.13 1.79 -2.67
N THR A 103 -2.56 0.77 -3.40
CA THR A 103 -1.91 -0.53 -3.43
C THR A 103 -1.49 -0.83 -4.87
N PRO A 104 -0.19 -0.92 -5.17
CA PRO A 104 0.30 -1.33 -6.47
C PRO A 104 -0.30 -2.66 -6.91
N TYR A 105 -0.57 -2.81 -8.21
CA TYR A 105 -1.20 -4.03 -8.76
C TYR A 105 -0.49 -5.32 -8.36
N VAL A 106 0.85 -5.29 -8.27
CA VAL A 106 1.69 -6.45 -7.88
C VAL A 106 1.51 -6.86 -6.41
N LEU A 107 0.97 -5.96 -5.57
CA LEU A 107 0.67 -6.19 -4.16
C LEU A 107 -0.82 -6.48 -3.91
N ILE A 108 -1.60 -6.70 -4.96
CA ILE A 108 -3.00 -7.14 -4.88
C ILE A 108 -3.04 -8.63 -5.22
N ALA A 109 -3.72 -9.42 -4.39
CA ALA A 109 -3.89 -10.86 -4.67
C ALA A 109 -4.47 -11.07 -6.08
N PRO A 110 -3.88 -11.90 -6.95
CA PRO A 110 -4.32 -12.07 -8.34
C PRO A 110 -5.80 -12.43 -8.48
N LYS A 111 -6.32 -13.23 -7.55
CA LYS A 111 -7.73 -13.63 -7.52
C LYS A 111 -8.70 -12.46 -7.32
N VAL A 112 -8.26 -11.36 -6.72
CA VAL A 112 -9.09 -10.14 -6.59
C VAL A 112 -9.28 -9.48 -7.94
N ALA A 113 -8.19 -9.24 -8.66
CA ALA A 113 -8.24 -8.62 -9.98
C ALA A 113 -9.05 -9.49 -10.96
N GLU A 114 -8.83 -10.79 -10.94
CA GLU A 114 -9.56 -11.75 -11.77
C GLU A 114 -11.05 -11.77 -11.45
N ALA A 115 -11.43 -11.81 -10.16
CA ALA A 115 -12.82 -11.77 -9.71
C ALA A 115 -13.52 -10.46 -10.12
N VAL A 116 -12.85 -9.33 -9.96
CA VAL A 116 -13.37 -8.02 -10.39
C VAL A 116 -13.56 -7.99 -11.90
N LEU A 117 -12.58 -8.44 -12.68
CA LEU A 117 -12.69 -8.50 -14.14
C LEU A 117 -13.83 -9.41 -14.57
N GLN A 118 -13.99 -10.56 -13.96
CA GLN A 118 -15.05 -11.51 -14.29
C GLN A 118 -16.44 -10.96 -13.96
N TYR A 119 -16.57 -10.19 -12.89
CA TYR A 119 -17.84 -9.63 -12.44
C TYR A 119 -18.22 -8.34 -13.16
N GLU A 120 -17.27 -7.41 -13.34
CA GLU A 120 -17.51 -6.07 -13.87
C GLU A 120 -17.28 -5.96 -15.37
N ASP A 121 -16.22 -6.62 -15.91
CA ASP A 121 -15.78 -6.42 -17.29
C ASP A 121 -15.00 -7.61 -17.84
N ARG A 122 -15.70 -8.70 -18.17
CA ARG A 122 -15.11 -9.96 -18.64
C ARG A 122 -14.22 -9.82 -19.87
N TRP A 123 -14.49 -8.83 -20.72
CA TRP A 123 -13.78 -8.58 -21.97
C TRP A 123 -12.79 -7.43 -21.88
N TYR A 124 -12.41 -7.01 -20.67
CA TYR A 124 -11.56 -5.86 -20.37
C TYR A 124 -10.32 -5.77 -21.27
N TRP A 125 -9.61 -6.88 -21.46
CA TRP A 125 -8.37 -6.91 -22.22
C TRP A 125 -8.54 -6.73 -23.73
N TRP A 126 -9.77 -6.87 -24.27
CA TRP A 126 -10.06 -6.96 -25.69
C TRP A 126 -10.71 -5.72 -26.30
N HIS A 127 -11.25 -4.82 -25.51
CA HIS A 127 -11.89 -3.60 -26.01
C HIS A 127 -11.09 -2.34 -25.65
N PRO A 128 -11.13 -1.27 -26.49
CA PRO A 128 -10.39 -0.01 -26.29
C PRO A 128 -11.13 0.95 -25.32
N GLY A 129 -11.52 0.48 -24.13
CA GLY A 129 -12.18 1.29 -23.11
C GLY A 129 -13.70 1.19 -23.08
N VAL A 130 -14.33 0.78 -24.17
CA VAL A 130 -15.79 0.64 -24.29
C VAL A 130 -16.10 -0.69 -24.96
N ASN A 131 -17.07 -1.43 -24.41
CA ASN A 131 -17.55 -2.68 -25.01
C ASN A 131 -18.84 -2.40 -25.81
N PRO A 132 -18.79 -2.36 -27.16
CA PRO A 132 -19.95 -2.05 -27.99
C PRO A 132 -21.11 -3.01 -27.79
N ALA A 133 -20.83 -4.30 -27.65
CA ALA A 133 -21.85 -5.32 -27.43
C ALA A 133 -22.58 -5.12 -26.08
N ALA A 134 -21.85 -4.73 -25.03
CA ALA A 134 -22.43 -4.41 -23.73
C ALA A 134 -23.29 -3.13 -23.78
N LEU A 135 -22.84 -2.12 -24.53
CA LEU A 135 -23.62 -0.88 -24.73
C LEU A 135 -24.94 -1.15 -25.45
N ILE A 136 -24.91 -1.93 -26.56
CA ILE A 136 -26.11 -2.29 -27.32
C ILE A 136 -27.08 -3.09 -26.46
N ARG A 137 -26.61 -4.08 -25.70
CA ARG A 137 -27.46 -4.84 -24.75
C ARG A 137 -28.10 -3.94 -23.70
N SER A 138 -27.30 -3.05 -23.10
CA SER A 138 -27.78 -2.12 -22.09
C SER A 138 -28.82 -1.12 -22.64
N ALA A 139 -28.59 -0.62 -23.84
CA ALA A 139 -29.56 0.25 -24.54
C ALA A 139 -30.86 -0.51 -24.80
N LYS A 140 -30.77 -1.70 -25.38
CA LYS A 140 -31.94 -2.55 -25.66
C LYS A 140 -32.75 -2.85 -24.39
N ALA A 141 -32.10 -3.26 -23.30
CA ALA A 141 -32.74 -3.52 -22.01
C ALA A 141 -33.41 -2.27 -21.41
N THR A 142 -32.84 -1.08 -21.65
CA THR A 142 -33.44 0.19 -21.20
C THR A 142 -34.72 0.52 -22.01
N PHE A 143 -34.72 0.27 -23.31
CA PHE A 143 -35.88 0.52 -24.15
C PHE A 143 -36.98 -0.54 -23.99
N SER A 144 -36.63 -1.80 -23.68
CA SER A 144 -37.60 -2.89 -23.47
C SER A 144 -38.16 -2.95 -22.04
N GLY A 145 -37.77 -2.04 -21.15
CA GLY A 145 -38.26 -2.03 -19.77
C GLY A 145 -37.75 -3.20 -18.91
N GLU A 146 -36.76 -3.95 -19.42
CA GLU A 146 -36.13 -5.05 -18.70
C GLU A 146 -35.21 -4.55 -17.58
N ARG A 147 -34.85 -5.44 -16.66
CA ARG A 147 -33.92 -5.13 -15.56
C ARG A 147 -32.60 -4.60 -16.13
N ARG A 148 -32.21 -3.39 -15.72
CA ARG A 148 -31.00 -2.71 -16.23
C ARG A 148 -29.77 -3.63 -16.11
N GLN A 149 -29.23 -4.04 -17.23
CA GLN A 149 -27.96 -4.77 -17.31
C GLN A 149 -26.80 -3.76 -17.35
N GLY A 150 -25.73 -3.99 -16.57
CA GLY A 150 -24.56 -3.13 -16.54
C GLY A 150 -23.87 -3.08 -17.92
N GLY A 151 -23.82 -1.89 -18.53
CA GLY A 151 -23.15 -1.67 -19.83
C GLY A 151 -21.88 -0.84 -19.71
N SER A 152 -21.43 -0.51 -18.50
CA SER A 152 -20.23 0.31 -18.28
C SER A 152 -19.01 -0.59 -18.02
N THR A 153 -17.93 -0.34 -18.75
CA THR A 153 -16.64 -1.01 -18.58
C THR A 153 -15.87 -0.45 -17.39
N ILE A 154 -14.78 -1.13 -16.97
CA ILE A 154 -13.85 -0.66 -15.95
C ILE A 154 -13.28 0.72 -16.32
N SER A 155 -12.84 0.91 -17.58
CA SER A 155 -12.30 2.19 -18.05
C SER A 155 -13.34 3.31 -17.99
N MET A 156 -14.61 3.02 -18.29
CA MET A 156 -15.72 3.99 -18.15
C MET A 156 -16.01 4.33 -16.68
N GLN A 157 -15.96 3.34 -15.78
CA GLN A 157 -16.16 3.56 -14.34
C GLN A 157 -15.04 4.39 -13.75
N LEU A 158 -13.80 4.11 -14.11
CA LEU A 158 -12.63 4.89 -13.70
C LEU A 158 -12.69 6.32 -14.24
N ALA A 159 -13.02 6.50 -15.54
CA ALA A 159 -13.19 7.81 -16.15
C ALA A 159 -14.23 8.66 -15.41
N ARG A 160 -15.37 8.07 -15.07
CA ARG A 160 -16.40 8.76 -14.28
C ARG A 160 -15.85 9.24 -12.93
N LYS A 161 -15.04 8.43 -12.26
CA LYS A 161 -14.49 8.76 -10.95
C LYS A 161 -13.42 9.84 -11.02
N ILE A 162 -12.47 9.74 -11.96
CA ILE A 162 -11.35 10.68 -12.08
C ILE A 162 -11.82 12.07 -12.55
N TYR A 163 -12.77 12.10 -13.50
CA TYR A 163 -13.23 13.35 -14.12
C TYR A 163 -14.55 13.85 -13.54
N ASP A 164 -15.05 13.25 -12.45
CA ASP A 164 -16.31 13.61 -11.77
C ASP A 164 -17.52 13.76 -12.72
N ILE A 165 -17.69 12.79 -13.63
CA ILE A 165 -18.69 12.83 -14.69
C ILE A 165 -20.04 12.34 -14.14
N ASP A 166 -21.10 13.17 -14.22
CA ASP A 166 -22.48 12.72 -13.98
C ASP A 166 -23.02 11.89 -15.15
N SER A 167 -22.86 10.58 -15.06
CA SER A 167 -23.29 9.63 -16.11
C SER A 167 -24.80 9.31 -16.12
N ARG A 168 -25.63 10.04 -15.38
CA ARG A 168 -27.10 9.88 -15.38
C ARG A 168 -27.74 10.50 -16.61
N SER A 169 -27.11 11.53 -17.18
CA SER A 169 -27.55 12.21 -18.43
C SER A 169 -26.94 11.51 -19.66
N ILE A 170 -27.56 11.68 -20.82
CA ILE A 170 -27.05 11.20 -22.11
C ILE A 170 -25.71 11.88 -22.42
N VAL A 171 -25.62 13.20 -22.18
CA VAL A 171 -24.37 13.96 -22.40
C VAL A 171 -23.25 13.44 -21.51
N GLY A 172 -23.53 13.27 -20.22
CA GLY A 172 -22.54 12.69 -19.29
C GLY A 172 -22.14 11.27 -19.67
N LYS A 173 -23.05 10.48 -20.26
CA LYS A 173 -22.69 9.14 -20.75
C LYS A 173 -21.77 9.21 -21.97
N LEU A 174 -21.97 10.15 -22.88
CA LEU A 174 -21.06 10.38 -24.01
C LEU A 174 -19.70 10.92 -23.53
N GLN A 175 -19.68 11.83 -22.57
CA GLN A 175 -18.42 12.29 -21.94
C GLN A 175 -17.66 11.14 -21.27
N GLN A 176 -18.36 10.24 -20.57
CA GLN A 176 -17.76 9.06 -19.95
C GLN A 176 -17.13 8.12 -21.00
N ILE A 177 -17.78 7.94 -22.15
CA ILE A 177 -17.25 7.14 -23.27
C ILE A 177 -15.99 7.80 -23.84
N ALA A 178 -16.02 9.09 -24.12
CA ALA A 178 -14.89 9.84 -24.65
C ALA A 178 -13.69 9.82 -23.67
N ALA A 179 -13.96 10.02 -22.38
CA ALA A 179 -12.95 9.96 -21.33
C ALA A 179 -12.37 8.55 -21.16
N ALA A 180 -13.16 7.49 -21.34
CA ALA A 180 -12.66 6.13 -21.32
C ALA A 180 -11.69 5.85 -22.49
N PHE A 181 -12.02 6.30 -23.69
CA PHE A 181 -11.09 6.21 -24.84
C PHE A 181 -9.82 7.03 -24.61
N TRP A 182 -9.92 8.20 -24.00
CA TRP A 182 -8.77 9.04 -23.64
C TRP A 182 -7.84 8.33 -22.63
N LEU A 183 -8.40 7.73 -21.59
CA LEU A 183 -7.60 6.94 -20.61
C LEU A 183 -6.86 5.79 -21.31
N GLU A 184 -7.53 5.03 -22.17
CA GLU A 184 -6.93 3.91 -22.90
C GLU A 184 -5.87 4.35 -23.92
N ALA A 185 -6.02 5.55 -24.48
CA ALA A 185 -5.00 6.11 -25.37
C ALA A 185 -3.73 6.52 -24.61
N ARG A 186 -3.85 6.93 -23.34
CA ARG A 186 -2.75 7.45 -22.52
C ARG A 186 -2.11 6.40 -21.62
N TYR A 187 -2.89 5.54 -20.98
CA TYR A 187 -2.44 4.59 -19.97
C TYR A 187 -2.55 3.16 -20.45
N SER A 188 -1.72 2.29 -19.91
CA SER A 188 -1.84 0.86 -20.20
C SER A 188 -3.07 0.27 -19.52
N LYS A 189 -3.54 -0.87 -20.05
CA LYS A 189 -4.63 -1.64 -19.41
C LYS A 189 -4.33 -1.97 -17.95
N ARG A 190 -3.08 -2.26 -17.63
CA ARG A 190 -2.66 -2.57 -16.27
C ARG A 190 -2.75 -1.36 -15.35
N ASP A 191 -2.32 -0.18 -15.82
CA ASP A 191 -2.40 1.06 -15.04
C ASP A 191 -3.86 1.45 -14.78
N ILE A 192 -4.74 1.30 -15.79
CA ILE A 192 -6.17 1.55 -15.66
C ILE A 192 -6.83 0.59 -14.66
N LEU A 193 -6.48 -0.70 -14.71
CA LEU A 193 -6.99 -1.70 -13.76
C LEU A 193 -6.48 -1.43 -12.34
N GLU A 194 -5.19 -1.11 -12.18
CA GLU A 194 -4.62 -0.70 -10.90
C GLU A 194 -5.37 0.50 -10.32
N ALA A 195 -5.55 1.53 -11.12
CA ALA A 195 -6.28 2.73 -10.69
C ALA A 195 -7.74 2.41 -10.35
N TYR A 196 -8.43 1.59 -11.15
CA TYR A 196 -9.79 1.17 -10.85
C TYR A 196 -9.88 0.47 -9.49
N LEU A 197 -9.01 -0.51 -9.23
CA LEU A 197 -8.98 -1.25 -7.97
C LEU A 197 -8.71 -0.33 -6.77
N ASN A 198 -7.98 0.77 -6.99
CA ASN A 198 -7.67 1.76 -5.95
C ASN A 198 -8.71 2.87 -5.80
N PHE A 199 -9.60 3.08 -6.77
CA PHE A 199 -10.66 4.08 -6.71
C PHE A 199 -12.07 3.49 -6.61
N ALA A 200 -12.20 2.17 -6.69
CA ALA A 200 -13.49 1.51 -6.56
C ALA A 200 -14.11 1.79 -5.17
N PRO A 201 -15.41 2.12 -5.10
CA PRO A 201 -16.10 2.38 -3.83
C PRO A 201 -16.46 1.07 -3.14
N TYR A 202 -16.12 0.94 -1.86
CA TYR A 202 -16.45 -0.24 -1.05
C TYR A 202 -17.51 0.02 0.01
N GLY A 203 -18.18 1.18 -0.03
CA GLY A 203 -19.25 1.55 0.89
C GLY A 203 -18.77 2.37 2.08
N GLY A 204 -19.68 3.21 2.61
CA GLY A 204 -19.32 4.22 3.60
C GLY A 204 -18.25 5.16 3.04
N ASN A 205 -17.21 5.37 3.82
CA ASN A 205 -16.04 6.17 3.45
C ASN A 205 -14.82 5.29 3.08
N ILE A 206 -15.03 4.11 2.49
CA ILE A 206 -13.98 3.17 2.12
C ILE A 206 -13.83 3.16 0.60
N GLU A 207 -12.65 3.49 0.11
CA GLU A 207 -12.30 3.56 -1.30
C GLU A 207 -10.99 2.83 -1.57
N GLY A 208 -11.00 1.99 -2.60
CA GLY A 208 -9.88 1.15 -2.99
C GLY A 208 -9.76 -0.16 -2.23
N VAL A 209 -9.23 -1.17 -2.93
CA VAL A 209 -9.08 -2.54 -2.43
C VAL A 209 -8.13 -2.62 -1.23
N GLY A 210 -7.08 -1.78 -1.19
CA GLY A 210 -6.12 -1.74 -0.09
C GLY A 210 -6.78 -1.34 1.23
N ALA A 211 -7.55 -0.24 1.23
CA ALA A 211 -8.30 0.18 2.40
C ALA A 211 -9.42 -0.81 2.76
N ALA A 212 -10.14 -1.32 1.76
CA ALA A 212 -11.22 -2.28 1.98
C ALA A 212 -10.72 -3.59 2.63
N SER A 213 -9.57 -4.11 2.19
CA SER A 213 -8.98 -5.32 2.77
C SER A 213 -8.59 -5.13 4.24
N LEU A 214 -8.01 -3.96 4.58
CA LEU A 214 -7.66 -3.64 5.96
C LEU A 214 -8.89 -3.43 6.85
N VAL A 215 -9.91 -2.71 6.35
CA VAL A 215 -11.12 -2.43 7.14
C VAL A 215 -11.95 -3.70 7.33
N TYR A 216 -12.22 -4.45 6.26
CA TYR A 216 -13.13 -5.59 6.32
C TYR A 216 -12.48 -6.85 6.85
N PHE A 217 -11.19 -7.09 6.57
CA PHE A 217 -10.53 -8.36 6.89
C PHE A 217 -9.29 -8.21 7.76
N GLN A 218 -8.81 -6.97 8.01
CA GLN A 218 -7.57 -6.69 8.75
C GLN A 218 -6.34 -7.39 8.14
N LYS A 219 -6.33 -7.52 6.80
CA LYS A 219 -5.27 -8.12 6.00
C LYS A 219 -4.81 -7.16 4.92
N ARG A 220 -3.59 -7.30 4.45
CA ARG A 220 -3.12 -6.60 3.25
C ARG A 220 -3.83 -7.18 2.02
N ALA A 221 -3.96 -6.40 0.98
CA ALA A 221 -4.62 -6.85 -0.26
C ALA A 221 -3.94 -8.05 -0.93
N ALA A 222 -2.63 -8.25 -0.67
CA ALA A 222 -1.88 -9.42 -1.14
C ALA A 222 -2.28 -10.73 -0.44
N ASP A 223 -2.77 -10.64 0.79
CA ASP A 223 -3.02 -11.79 1.68
C ASP A 223 -4.51 -12.22 1.67
N LEU A 224 -5.31 -11.64 0.77
CA LEU A 224 -6.73 -11.96 0.64
C LEU A 224 -6.94 -13.37 0.12
N THR A 225 -7.78 -14.12 0.81
CA THR A 225 -8.24 -15.45 0.38
C THR A 225 -9.26 -15.35 -0.75
N LEU A 226 -9.53 -16.46 -1.45
CA LEU A 226 -10.53 -16.49 -2.51
C LEU A 226 -11.93 -16.03 -2.05
N PRO A 227 -12.49 -16.51 -0.92
CA PRO A 227 -13.80 -16.01 -0.44
C PRO A 227 -13.82 -14.50 -0.18
N GLU A 228 -12.73 -13.94 0.35
CA GLU A 228 -12.58 -12.51 0.58
C GLU A 228 -12.49 -11.73 -0.74
N ALA A 229 -11.73 -12.24 -1.72
CA ALA A 229 -11.62 -11.67 -3.06
C ALA A 229 -12.97 -11.61 -3.78
N LEU A 230 -13.73 -12.73 -3.78
CA LEU A 230 -15.06 -12.79 -4.37
C LEU A 230 -16.05 -11.83 -3.68
N THR A 231 -15.90 -11.65 -2.36
CA THR A 231 -16.71 -10.72 -1.59
C THR A 231 -16.41 -9.27 -2.00
N LEU A 232 -15.12 -8.89 -2.08
CA LEU A 232 -14.75 -7.54 -2.50
C LEU A 232 -15.17 -7.25 -3.95
N ALA A 233 -15.09 -8.23 -4.85
CA ALA A 233 -15.43 -8.04 -6.26
C ALA A 233 -16.89 -7.59 -6.50
N VAL A 234 -17.81 -7.93 -5.61
CA VAL A 234 -19.24 -7.61 -5.81
C VAL A 234 -19.68 -6.30 -5.15
N ILE A 235 -18.90 -5.74 -4.23
CA ILE A 235 -19.27 -4.53 -3.47
C ILE A 235 -19.36 -3.28 -4.37
N PRO A 236 -18.40 -3.00 -5.29
CA PRO A 236 -18.37 -1.75 -6.04
C PRO A 236 -19.60 -1.50 -6.91
N GLN A 237 -20.31 -2.54 -7.34
CA GLN A 237 -21.52 -2.40 -8.13
C GLN A 237 -22.69 -1.76 -7.36
N ASN A 238 -22.78 -2.00 -6.04
CA ASN A 238 -23.77 -1.38 -5.15
C ASN A 238 -23.21 -1.18 -3.75
N PRO A 239 -22.27 -0.24 -3.59
CA PRO A 239 -21.53 -0.07 -2.34
C PRO A 239 -22.43 0.35 -1.15
N ALA A 240 -23.52 1.06 -1.41
CA ALA A 240 -24.46 1.48 -0.38
C ALA A 240 -25.25 0.31 0.25
N ALA A 241 -25.54 -0.74 -0.53
CA ALA A 241 -26.29 -1.90 -0.05
C ALA A 241 -25.37 -3.05 0.41
N ARG A 242 -24.12 -3.10 -0.05
CA ARG A 242 -23.22 -4.26 0.12
C ARG A 242 -21.99 -3.98 0.98
N GLY A 243 -21.68 -2.71 1.27
CA GLY A 243 -20.46 -2.32 1.98
C GLY A 243 -20.71 -1.43 3.20
N GLY A 244 -19.62 -0.94 3.81
CA GLY A 244 -19.65 -0.05 4.97
C GLY A 244 -20.31 -0.67 6.19
N ALA A 245 -21.19 0.06 6.83
CA ALA A 245 -21.96 -0.41 8.00
C ALA A 245 -22.95 -1.55 7.68
N ARG A 246 -23.18 -1.82 6.39
CA ARG A 246 -24.08 -2.89 5.92
C ARG A 246 -23.32 -4.14 5.45
N ALA A 247 -22.06 -4.28 5.81
CA ALA A 247 -21.29 -5.49 5.55
C ALA A 247 -21.99 -6.72 6.18
N GLY A 248 -22.07 -7.82 5.42
CA GLY A 248 -22.76 -9.04 5.85
C GLY A 248 -24.27 -9.07 5.63
N THR A 249 -24.86 -8.08 4.93
CA THR A 249 -26.31 -8.04 4.63
C THR A 249 -26.74 -9.14 3.63
N PRO A 250 -28.06 -9.46 3.57
CA PRO A 250 -28.60 -10.37 2.57
C PRO A 250 -28.23 -9.98 1.13
N ALA A 251 -28.23 -8.68 0.82
CA ALA A 251 -27.87 -8.16 -0.52
C ALA A 251 -26.42 -8.47 -0.90
N LEU A 252 -25.48 -8.40 0.05
CA LEU A 252 -24.10 -8.82 -0.16
C LEU A 252 -23.98 -10.33 -0.35
N ASN A 253 -24.65 -11.10 0.54
CA ASN A 253 -24.58 -12.56 0.51
C ASN A 253 -25.14 -13.12 -0.80
N GLU A 254 -26.25 -12.58 -1.30
CA GLU A 254 -26.83 -12.95 -2.59
C GLU A 254 -25.90 -12.63 -3.76
N ALA A 255 -25.32 -11.41 -3.79
CA ALA A 255 -24.39 -11.01 -4.84
C ALA A 255 -23.13 -11.89 -4.84
N ARG A 256 -22.59 -12.19 -3.66
CA ARG A 256 -21.43 -13.06 -3.49
C ARG A 256 -21.75 -14.50 -3.91
N SER A 257 -22.91 -15.05 -3.55
CA SER A 257 -23.29 -16.40 -3.96
C SER A 257 -23.41 -16.53 -5.48
N ARG A 258 -23.96 -15.51 -6.16
CA ARG A 258 -23.97 -15.44 -7.63
C ARG A 258 -22.55 -15.38 -8.19
N MET A 259 -21.67 -14.55 -7.60
CA MET A 259 -20.28 -14.45 -8.03
C MET A 259 -19.53 -15.78 -7.84
N ALA A 260 -19.74 -16.46 -6.70
CA ALA A 260 -19.13 -17.76 -6.44
C ALA A 260 -19.58 -18.82 -7.47
N ALA A 261 -20.86 -18.82 -7.86
CA ALA A 261 -21.35 -19.70 -8.92
C ALA A 261 -20.67 -19.40 -10.27
N ILE A 262 -20.59 -18.13 -10.66
CA ILE A 262 -19.92 -17.70 -11.90
C ILE A 262 -18.42 -18.06 -11.85
N TRP A 263 -17.77 -17.93 -10.68
CA TRP A 263 -16.36 -18.29 -10.50
C TRP A 263 -16.13 -19.79 -10.70
N LEU A 264 -16.93 -20.62 -10.02
CA LEU A 264 -16.81 -22.06 -10.04
C LEU A 264 -17.15 -22.70 -11.39
N ASP A 265 -17.98 -22.05 -12.20
CA ASP A 265 -18.20 -22.44 -13.60
C ASP A 265 -16.91 -22.43 -14.43
N ARG A 266 -15.95 -21.56 -14.08
CA ARG A 266 -14.65 -21.45 -14.75
C ARG A 266 -13.51 -22.11 -14.00
N HIS A 267 -13.61 -22.20 -12.70
CA HIS A 267 -12.59 -22.71 -11.79
C HIS A 267 -13.18 -23.77 -10.85
N PRO A 268 -13.67 -24.91 -11.38
CA PRO A 268 -14.30 -25.94 -10.56
C PRO A 268 -13.36 -26.51 -9.48
N GLN A 269 -12.03 -26.45 -9.73
CA GLN A 269 -11.01 -26.86 -8.78
C GLN A 269 -10.95 -26.00 -7.50
N ASP A 270 -11.57 -24.82 -7.50
CA ASP A 270 -11.55 -23.90 -6.36
C ASP A 270 -12.73 -24.17 -5.37
N GLU A 271 -13.61 -25.11 -5.64
CA GLU A 271 -14.71 -25.46 -4.73
C GLU A 271 -14.22 -25.97 -3.37
N PRO A 272 -13.21 -26.85 -3.27
CA PRO A 272 -12.65 -27.30 -2.01
C PRO A 272 -11.99 -26.17 -1.19
N ILE A 273 -11.57 -25.08 -1.82
CA ILE A 273 -10.96 -23.92 -1.19
C ILE A 273 -12.00 -23.00 -0.52
N GLY A 274 -13.28 -23.39 -0.56
CA GLY A 274 -14.35 -22.67 0.10
C GLY A 274 -14.85 -21.43 -0.65
N ALA A 275 -14.83 -21.44 -1.99
CA ALA A 275 -15.35 -20.34 -2.83
C ALA A 275 -16.79 -19.93 -2.42
N ARG A 276 -17.60 -20.86 -1.94
CA ARG A 276 -18.97 -20.61 -1.44
C ARG A 276 -18.99 -20.06 -0.02
N HIS A 277 -17.90 -20.11 0.74
CA HIS A 277 -17.84 -19.64 2.12
C HIS A 277 -18.01 -18.13 2.22
N ALA A 278 -18.83 -17.65 3.15
CA ALA A 278 -18.97 -16.23 3.46
C ALA A 278 -17.93 -15.84 4.51
N PRO A 279 -16.91 -15.03 4.17
CA PRO A 279 -15.94 -14.60 5.15
C PRO A 279 -16.58 -13.65 6.18
N ALA A 280 -16.11 -13.72 7.42
CA ALA A 280 -16.50 -12.76 8.43
C ALA A 280 -15.93 -11.38 8.08
N MET A 281 -16.78 -10.37 8.06
CA MET A 281 -16.39 -8.98 7.76
C MET A 281 -16.45 -8.13 9.03
N LYS A 282 -15.49 -7.24 9.17
CA LYS A 282 -15.42 -6.23 10.23
C LYS A 282 -15.90 -4.88 9.70
N SER A 283 -15.89 -3.88 10.57
CA SER A 283 -16.19 -2.48 10.21
C SER A 283 -14.99 -1.58 10.57
N ALA A 284 -15.03 -0.32 10.12
CA ALA A 284 -14.00 0.66 10.48
C ALA A 284 -13.87 0.88 12.00
N ALA A 285 -14.95 0.64 12.78
CA ALA A 285 -14.88 0.71 14.23
C ALA A 285 -14.00 -0.39 14.86
N ALA A 286 -13.74 -1.47 14.15
CA ALA A 286 -12.87 -2.56 14.60
C ALA A 286 -11.40 -2.39 14.16
N LEU A 287 -11.06 -1.26 13.53
CA LEU A 287 -9.68 -0.96 13.18
C LEU A 287 -8.80 -0.87 14.43
N PRO A 288 -7.58 -1.42 14.39
CA PRO A 288 -6.69 -1.42 15.54
C PRO A 288 -6.22 -0.01 15.89
N PHE A 289 -6.06 0.21 17.20
CA PHE A 289 -5.45 1.39 17.79
C PHE A 289 -4.35 0.93 18.75
N ARG A 290 -3.21 0.52 18.19
CA ARG A 290 -2.10 -0.10 18.92
C ARG A 290 -0.88 0.80 18.89
N ALA A 291 -0.03 0.70 19.92
CA ALA A 291 1.18 1.50 20.07
C ALA A 291 0.96 3.00 19.71
N PRO A 292 -0.06 3.67 20.29
CA PRO A 292 -0.57 4.93 19.78
C PRO A 292 0.46 6.05 19.74
N HIS A 293 1.37 6.14 20.71
CA HIS A 293 2.43 7.15 20.75
C HIS A 293 3.39 7.01 19.57
N LEU A 294 3.86 5.78 19.32
CA LEU A 294 4.75 5.49 18.20
C LEU A 294 4.02 5.68 16.87
N ALA A 295 2.81 5.14 16.75
CA ALA A 295 2.03 5.29 15.52
C ALA A 295 1.79 6.77 15.18
N ASN A 296 1.42 7.59 16.16
CA ASN A 296 1.24 9.03 15.96
C ASN A 296 2.55 9.74 15.58
N GLN A 297 3.69 9.32 16.14
CA GLN A 297 4.99 9.87 15.78
C GLN A 297 5.34 9.55 14.33
N LEU A 298 5.27 8.28 13.93
CA LEU A 298 5.57 7.83 12.57
C LEU A 298 4.65 8.48 11.52
N LEU A 299 3.37 8.69 11.85
CA LEU A 299 2.41 9.36 10.98
C LEU A 299 2.67 10.87 10.78
N ARG A 300 3.42 11.51 11.69
CA ARG A 300 3.89 12.90 11.51
C ARG A 300 5.08 12.98 10.57
N GLU A 301 5.94 11.97 10.60
CA GLU A 301 7.21 11.91 9.88
C GLU A 301 7.07 11.31 8.48
N GLY A 302 6.09 10.42 8.28
CA GLY A 302 5.88 9.68 7.03
C GLY A 302 4.42 9.61 6.58
N ARG A 303 4.23 9.19 5.33
CA ARG A 303 2.92 8.97 4.70
C ARG A 303 2.88 7.64 3.96
N GLY A 304 1.69 7.13 3.72
CA GLY A 304 1.49 5.85 3.04
C GLY A 304 1.68 4.66 3.98
N GLU A 305 2.31 3.60 3.50
CA GLU A 305 2.57 2.40 4.30
C GLU A 305 3.91 2.53 5.03
N ILE A 306 3.87 2.49 6.36
CA ILE A 306 5.03 2.66 7.25
C ILE A 306 5.22 1.37 8.03
N PHE A 307 6.39 0.77 7.94
CA PHE A 307 6.75 -0.45 8.67
C PHE A 307 7.67 -0.10 9.85
N ALA A 308 7.21 -0.44 11.05
CA ALA A 308 7.94 -0.23 12.30
C ALA A 308 8.65 -1.52 12.73
N SER A 309 9.71 -1.37 13.51
CA SER A 309 10.44 -2.50 14.13
C SER A 309 9.75 -3.09 15.36
N ILE A 310 8.58 -2.58 15.73
CA ILE A 310 7.79 -3.03 16.90
C ILE A 310 7.36 -4.48 16.74
N GLU A 311 7.53 -5.24 17.80
CA GLU A 311 7.03 -6.61 17.91
C GLU A 311 5.71 -6.62 18.70
N PRO A 312 4.58 -7.03 18.12
CA PRO A 312 3.25 -6.92 18.74
C PRO A 312 3.15 -7.60 20.11
N LYS A 313 3.82 -8.76 20.27
CA LYS A 313 3.83 -9.50 21.55
C LYS A 313 4.58 -8.75 22.65
N MET A 314 5.74 -8.15 22.31
CA MET A 314 6.54 -7.35 23.24
C MET A 314 5.80 -6.06 23.59
N GLN A 315 5.23 -5.38 22.60
CA GLN A 315 4.41 -4.18 22.79
C GLN A 315 3.26 -4.43 23.76
N ALA A 316 2.43 -5.46 23.50
CA ALA A 316 1.30 -5.81 24.36
C ALA A 316 1.74 -6.21 25.78
N THR A 317 2.90 -6.85 25.91
CA THR A 317 3.45 -7.20 27.23
C THR A 317 3.89 -5.96 28.00
N LEU A 318 4.58 -5.03 27.32
CA LEU A 318 5.02 -3.78 27.94
C LEU A 318 3.83 -2.91 28.38
N GLU A 319 2.82 -2.75 27.51
CA GLU A 319 1.58 -2.03 27.82
C GLU A 319 0.89 -2.60 29.06
N ARG A 320 0.69 -3.91 29.13
CA ARG A 320 0.09 -4.57 30.31
C ARG A 320 0.94 -4.42 31.56
N THR A 321 2.26 -4.48 31.43
CA THR A 321 3.18 -4.36 32.57
C THR A 321 3.12 -2.95 33.16
N ILE A 322 3.17 -1.91 32.32
CA ILE A 322 3.05 -0.52 32.75
C ILE A 322 1.69 -0.27 33.41
N ALA A 323 0.59 -0.68 32.76
CA ALA A 323 -0.75 -0.49 33.31
C ALA A 323 -0.91 -1.14 34.70
N ARG A 324 -0.44 -2.39 34.87
CA ARG A 324 -0.47 -3.09 36.16
C ARG A 324 0.44 -2.46 37.22
N ARG A 325 1.58 -1.92 36.80
CA ARG A 325 2.50 -1.26 37.75
C ARG A 325 1.87 0.03 38.29
N ILE A 326 1.34 0.86 37.39
CA ILE A 326 0.70 2.11 37.77
C ILE A 326 -0.52 1.89 38.67
N GLU A 327 -1.33 0.87 38.40
CA GLU A 327 -2.47 0.52 39.27
C GLU A 327 -2.01 0.16 40.68
N ARG A 328 -0.92 -0.58 40.85
CA ARG A 328 -0.36 -0.93 42.17
C ARG A 328 0.25 0.26 42.89
N GLU A 329 0.89 1.17 42.16
CA GLU A 329 1.62 2.31 42.74
C GLU A 329 0.76 3.57 42.87
N ARG A 330 -0.52 3.50 42.49
CA ARG A 330 -1.42 4.65 42.50
C ARG A 330 -1.54 5.28 43.88
N ASN A 331 -1.58 4.48 44.94
CA ASN A 331 -1.65 4.94 46.34
C ASN A 331 -0.33 5.58 46.81
N SER A 332 0.79 5.30 46.15
CA SER A 332 2.10 5.92 46.37
C SER A 332 2.28 7.22 45.58
N GLY A 333 1.22 7.72 44.93
CA GLY A 333 1.24 8.96 44.14
C GLY A 333 1.81 8.81 42.73
N ILE A 334 2.19 7.60 42.27
CA ILE A 334 2.69 7.37 40.92
C ILE A 334 1.48 7.14 40.01
N ARG A 335 1.24 8.09 39.11
CA ARG A 335 0.05 8.10 38.24
C ARG A 335 0.36 7.77 36.78
N ASN A 336 1.62 7.91 36.34
CA ASN A 336 2.02 7.71 34.97
C ASN A 336 3.43 7.11 34.87
N ALA A 337 3.70 6.37 33.81
CA ALA A 337 5.03 5.87 33.46
C ALA A 337 5.14 5.67 31.95
N SER A 338 6.36 5.78 31.46
CA SER A 338 6.72 5.47 30.07
C SER A 338 7.86 4.48 30.04
N ALA A 339 7.93 3.70 28.96
CA ALA A 339 9.00 2.73 28.76
C ALA A 339 9.30 2.50 27.27
N ILE A 340 10.55 2.20 26.99
CA ILE A 340 11.02 1.79 25.67
C ILE A 340 11.84 0.50 25.81
N LEU A 341 11.63 -0.43 24.91
CA LEU A 341 12.40 -1.66 24.80
C LEU A 341 13.21 -1.62 23.52
N ILE A 342 14.52 -1.68 23.65
CA ILE A 342 15.48 -1.64 22.54
C ILE A 342 16.26 -2.93 22.51
N ASP A 343 16.40 -3.52 21.32
CA ASP A 343 17.31 -4.62 21.06
C ASP A 343 18.75 -4.10 21.09
N SER A 344 19.57 -4.63 21.99
CA SER A 344 20.94 -4.12 22.21
C SER A 344 21.91 -4.42 21.07
N GLN A 345 21.61 -5.39 20.22
CA GLN A 345 22.45 -5.76 19.07
C GLN A 345 22.11 -4.95 17.82
N THR A 346 20.81 -4.81 17.53
CA THR A 346 20.32 -4.14 16.32
C THR A 346 19.97 -2.68 16.54
N MET A 347 19.89 -2.23 17.79
CA MET A 347 19.42 -0.91 18.22
C MET A 347 17.99 -0.59 17.75
N GLN A 348 17.21 -1.60 17.40
CA GLN A 348 15.82 -1.45 17.00
C GLN A 348 14.90 -1.31 18.21
N VAL A 349 13.94 -0.41 18.12
CA VAL A 349 12.86 -0.27 19.10
C VAL A 349 11.87 -1.43 18.93
N LYS A 350 11.79 -2.32 19.91
CA LYS A 350 10.91 -3.49 19.90
C LYS A 350 9.56 -3.24 20.57
N ALA A 351 9.50 -2.31 21.53
CA ALA A 351 8.25 -1.83 22.13
C ALA A 351 8.41 -0.39 22.65
N LEU A 352 7.34 0.38 22.63
CA LEU A 352 7.31 1.76 23.14
C LEU A 352 5.95 2.07 23.75
N VAL A 353 5.96 2.45 25.03
CA VAL A 353 4.79 2.91 25.79
C VAL A 353 5.08 4.32 26.28
N GLY A 354 4.39 5.32 25.75
CA GLY A 354 4.63 6.73 26.09
C GLY A 354 3.91 7.19 27.35
N SER A 355 2.83 6.50 27.75
CA SER A 355 2.08 6.75 29.00
C SER A 355 1.35 5.48 29.42
N ALA A 356 0.90 5.44 30.68
CA ALA A 356 0.13 4.31 31.21
C ALA A 356 -1.24 4.14 30.54
N ASN A 357 -1.87 5.23 30.10
CA ASN A 357 -3.12 5.24 29.35
C ASN A 357 -3.16 6.44 28.40
N PHE A 358 -3.17 6.16 27.09
CA PHE A 358 -3.19 7.19 26.05
C PHE A 358 -4.40 8.12 26.10
N HIS A 359 -5.55 7.62 26.53
CA HIS A 359 -6.82 8.36 26.56
C HIS A 359 -7.08 9.12 27.85
N ASP A 360 -6.24 8.94 28.87
CA ASP A 360 -6.39 9.57 30.17
C ASP A 360 -5.81 10.99 30.14
N GLN A 361 -6.71 11.98 30.25
CA GLN A 361 -6.34 13.40 30.23
C GLN A 361 -5.72 13.85 31.56
N ASP A 362 -6.05 13.21 32.71
CA ASP A 362 -5.54 13.57 34.03
C ASP A 362 -4.03 13.34 34.19
N ILE A 363 -3.45 12.53 33.29
CA ILE A 363 -2.02 12.22 33.28
C ILE A 363 -1.33 12.71 32.00
N ASP A 364 -1.99 13.58 31.22
CA ASP A 364 -1.51 13.98 29.89
C ASP A 364 -1.19 12.78 29.01
N GLY A 365 -2.09 11.78 28.96
CA GLY A 365 -1.85 10.47 28.37
C GLY A 365 -1.38 10.45 26.93
N GLN A 366 -1.65 11.51 26.15
CA GLN A 366 -1.19 11.64 24.76
C GLN A 366 0.27 12.11 24.64
N VAL A 367 0.87 12.62 25.73
CA VAL A 367 2.27 13.00 25.74
C VAL A 367 3.15 11.76 25.72
N ASN A 368 4.08 11.70 24.77
CA ASN A 368 5.05 10.61 24.70
C ASN A 368 6.16 10.83 25.76
N GLY A 369 5.98 10.23 26.93
CA GLY A 369 6.93 10.35 28.03
C GLY A 369 8.33 9.78 27.73
N VAL A 370 8.47 8.90 26.74
CA VAL A 370 9.76 8.39 26.27
C VAL A 370 10.61 9.47 25.62
N LEU A 371 9.96 10.41 24.91
CA LEU A 371 10.63 11.53 24.23
C LEU A 371 10.66 12.81 25.09
N ALA A 372 9.99 12.82 26.23
CA ALA A 372 9.94 13.98 27.09
C ALA A 372 11.32 14.27 27.68
N ARG A 373 11.75 15.54 27.63
CA ARG A 373 13.00 15.97 28.26
C ARG A 373 12.81 15.94 29.77
N ARG A 374 13.63 15.16 30.46
CA ARG A 374 13.63 15.01 31.92
C ARG A 374 15.03 15.01 32.46
N SER A 375 15.16 15.36 33.73
CA SER A 375 16.44 15.19 34.45
C SER A 375 16.78 13.69 34.45
N PRO A 376 18.00 13.30 34.04
CA PRO A 376 18.44 11.91 34.07
C PRO A 376 18.61 11.39 35.50
N GLY A 377 18.70 12.27 36.47
CA GLY A 377 18.97 11.91 37.87
C GLY A 377 20.19 11.01 38.00
N SER A 378 20.13 9.99 38.87
CA SER A 378 21.23 9.07 39.12
C SER A 378 21.55 8.12 37.97
N THR A 379 20.73 8.04 36.93
CA THR A 379 21.04 7.26 35.74
C THR A 379 22.24 7.80 34.95
N LEU A 380 22.62 9.06 35.21
CA LEU A 380 23.81 9.68 34.61
C LEU A 380 25.12 9.18 35.26
N LYS A 381 25.09 8.71 36.49
CA LYS A 381 26.29 8.36 37.28
C LYS A 381 27.15 7.27 36.60
N PRO A 382 26.60 6.16 36.05
CA PRO A 382 27.41 5.18 35.35
C PRO A 382 28.25 5.78 34.21
N PHE A 383 27.69 6.74 33.48
CA PHE A 383 28.40 7.44 32.40
C PHE A 383 29.52 8.34 32.92
N ILE A 384 29.28 9.06 34.03
CA ILE A 384 30.30 9.89 34.69
C ILE A 384 31.49 9.01 35.13
N TYR A 385 31.22 7.91 35.81
CA TYR A 385 32.25 6.99 36.28
C TYR A 385 32.95 6.26 35.12
N ALA A 386 32.21 5.79 34.09
CA ALA A 386 32.80 5.17 32.93
C ALA A 386 33.79 6.11 32.23
N LEU A 387 33.40 7.36 32.01
CA LEU A 387 34.25 8.36 31.40
C LEU A 387 35.47 8.67 32.25
N ALA A 388 35.33 8.69 33.61
CA ALA A 388 36.44 8.88 34.51
C ALA A 388 37.45 7.71 34.51
N PHE A 389 36.96 6.48 34.35
CA PHE A 389 37.81 5.32 34.18
C PHE A 389 38.55 5.36 32.83
N ASP A 390 37.85 5.71 31.74
CA ASP A 390 38.44 5.81 30.40
C ASP A 390 39.52 6.90 30.32
N GLN A 391 39.32 8.02 31.02
CA GLN A 391 40.32 9.10 31.12
C GLN A 391 41.44 8.84 32.12
N GLY A 392 41.44 7.69 32.81
CA GLY A 392 42.41 7.37 33.82
C GLY A 392 42.35 8.24 35.09
N VAL A 393 41.27 8.98 35.27
CA VAL A 393 41.04 9.87 36.44
C VAL A 393 40.73 9.04 37.71
N LEU A 394 40.12 7.89 37.53
CA LEU A 394 39.70 6.98 38.57
C LEU A 394 40.11 5.51 38.27
N HIS A 395 40.24 4.76 39.37
CA HIS A 395 40.22 3.30 39.40
C HIS A 395 39.07 2.83 40.29
N PRO A 396 38.45 1.67 40.10
CA PRO A 396 37.36 1.20 40.97
C PRO A 396 37.66 1.27 42.48
N MET A 397 38.90 1.06 42.87
CA MET A 397 39.37 1.12 44.27
C MET A 397 39.81 2.53 44.70
N THR A 398 39.77 3.51 43.85
CA THR A 398 40.07 4.90 44.22
C THR A 398 39.13 5.37 45.32
N VAL A 399 39.70 5.86 46.43
CA VAL A 399 38.94 6.35 47.58
C VAL A 399 38.45 7.78 47.28
N LEU A 400 37.16 7.95 47.39
CA LEU A 400 36.45 9.24 47.25
C LEU A 400 35.94 9.69 48.62
N LYS A 401 35.67 10.96 48.75
CA LYS A 401 35.10 11.55 49.98
C LYS A 401 33.62 11.72 49.87
N ASP A 402 32.85 11.00 50.70
CA ASP A 402 31.40 11.20 50.85
C ASP A 402 31.11 11.97 52.16
N ALA A 403 31.27 13.28 52.09
CA ALA A 403 31.07 14.20 53.19
C ALA A 403 30.46 15.52 52.70
N PRO A 404 29.87 16.35 53.55
CA PRO A 404 29.37 17.68 53.17
C PRO A 404 30.45 18.43 52.38
N THR A 405 30.16 18.77 51.13
CA THR A 405 31.12 19.41 50.23
C THR A 405 30.36 20.38 49.30
N ALA A 406 30.83 21.65 49.28
CA ALA A 406 30.32 22.66 48.36
C ALA A 406 31.15 22.69 47.07
N PHE A 407 30.47 22.79 45.92
CA PHE A 407 31.03 22.96 44.57
C PHE A 407 30.57 24.31 44.00
N GLY A 408 31.22 25.38 44.44
CA GLY A 408 30.73 26.76 44.22
C GLY A 408 29.41 26.98 44.98
N PRO A 409 28.37 27.50 44.34
CA PRO A 409 27.05 27.69 44.96
C PRO A 409 26.25 26.40 45.17
N PHE A 410 26.73 25.27 44.64
CA PHE A 410 26.03 23.98 44.68
C PHE A 410 26.57 23.07 45.77
N SER A 411 25.70 22.70 46.73
CA SER A 411 26.01 21.76 47.80
C SER A 411 25.12 20.53 47.70
N PRO A 412 25.57 19.47 47.00
CA PRO A 412 24.79 18.27 46.86
C PRO A 412 24.63 17.51 48.17
N GLU A 413 23.41 17.02 48.40
CA GLU A 413 23.11 16.08 49.47
C GLU A 413 22.90 14.69 48.90
N ASN A 414 23.18 13.65 49.70
CA ASN A 414 22.79 12.29 49.36
C ASN A 414 21.28 12.08 49.59
N PHE A 415 20.68 11.12 48.88
CA PHE A 415 19.23 10.89 48.96
C PHE A 415 18.74 10.57 50.39
N ASP A 416 19.58 9.90 51.19
CA ASP A 416 19.30 9.55 52.58
C ASP A 416 19.69 10.62 53.60
N GLY A 417 20.18 11.78 53.15
CA GLY A 417 20.67 12.86 53.99
C GLY A 417 21.93 12.53 54.80
N ARG A 418 22.55 11.37 54.61
CA ARG A 418 23.68 10.85 55.36
C ARG A 418 24.98 10.84 54.57
N PHE A 419 26.10 10.82 55.25
CA PHE A 419 27.41 10.76 54.65
C PHE A 419 28.16 9.55 55.24
N ILE A 420 28.97 8.83 54.46
CA ILE A 420 29.65 7.60 54.84
C ILE A 420 31.14 7.88 55.15
N GLY A 421 31.69 8.99 54.66
CA GLY A 421 33.09 9.32 54.74
C GLY A 421 33.92 8.76 53.61
N PRO A 422 35.11 8.19 53.84
CA PRO A 422 35.90 7.55 52.76
C PRO A 422 35.15 6.34 52.15
N ILE A 423 35.03 6.29 50.84
CA ILE A 423 34.31 5.25 50.10
C ILE A 423 35.00 4.98 48.77
N THR A 424 35.09 3.72 48.37
CA THR A 424 35.64 3.39 47.02
C THR A 424 34.75 3.90 45.90
N ALA A 425 35.33 4.19 44.74
CA ALA A 425 34.57 4.59 43.54
C ALA A 425 33.52 3.54 43.17
N GLN A 426 33.84 2.24 43.27
CA GLN A 426 32.90 1.16 43.04
C GLN A 426 31.70 1.21 43.99
N ASP A 427 31.94 1.34 45.28
CA ASP A 427 30.89 1.39 46.31
C ASP A 427 30.06 2.69 46.20
N ALA A 428 30.72 3.82 45.89
CA ALA A 428 30.05 5.08 45.68
C ALA A 428 29.07 5.04 44.52
N LEU A 429 29.44 4.38 43.40
CA LEU A 429 28.56 4.16 42.26
C LEU A 429 27.43 3.18 42.63
N THR A 430 27.75 2.05 43.23
CA THR A 430 26.80 0.98 43.58
C THR A 430 25.72 1.52 44.55
N ARG A 431 26.12 2.34 45.52
CA ARG A 431 25.23 3.01 46.51
C ARG A 431 24.64 4.31 46.00
N SER A 432 24.94 4.67 44.73
CA SER A 432 24.43 5.89 44.09
C SER A 432 24.67 7.18 44.90
N ARG A 433 25.86 7.36 45.55
CA ARG A 433 26.17 8.55 46.31
C ARG A 433 26.28 9.78 45.42
N ASN A 434 25.67 10.90 45.83
CA ASN A 434 25.64 12.13 45.04
C ASN A 434 26.95 12.90 45.13
N VAL A 435 27.46 13.13 46.36
CA VAL A 435 28.68 13.95 46.59
C VAL A 435 29.88 13.37 45.84
N PRO A 436 30.21 12.08 45.96
CA PRO A 436 31.28 11.47 45.16
C PRO A 436 31.06 11.59 43.65
N ALA A 437 29.83 11.45 43.17
CA ALA A 437 29.55 11.54 41.72
C ALA A 437 29.82 12.98 41.18
N VAL A 438 29.44 14.02 41.93
CA VAL A 438 29.76 15.41 41.59
C VAL A 438 31.26 15.65 41.61
N GLN A 439 31.95 15.15 42.66
CA GLN A 439 33.39 15.24 42.76
C GLN A 439 34.11 14.61 41.56
N VAL A 440 33.64 13.47 41.09
CA VAL A 440 34.16 12.80 39.87
C VAL A 440 33.88 13.67 38.66
N ALA A 441 32.63 14.12 38.47
CA ALA A 441 32.24 14.94 37.33
C ALA A 441 33.08 16.22 37.17
N THR A 442 33.46 16.85 38.29
CA THR A 442 34.29 18.07 38.25
C THR A 442 35.74 17.84 37.87
N ARG A 443 36.19 16.56 37.89
CA ARG A 443 37.56 16.18 37.50
C ARG A 443 37.66 15.72 36.02
N LEU A 444 36.53 15.52 35.35
CA LEU A 444 36.51 15.13 33.95
C LEU A 444 37.04 16.25 33.06
N THR A 445 37.90 15.91 32.13
CA THR A 445 38.28 16.79 31.04
C THR A 445 37.17 16.81 30.00
N ARG A 446 36.91 17.94 29.35
CA ARG A 446 35.98 18.00 28.24
C ARG A 446 36.52 17.12 27.11
N PRO A 447 35.71 16.25 26.48
CA PRO A 447 36.11 15.60 25.25
C PRO A 447 36.40 16.70 24.20
N ASN A 448 37.51 16.58 23.45
CA ASN A 448 37.87 17.45 22.36
C ASN A 448 36.90 17.28 21.19
#